data_4f9a45e94b76decfa7ef4bb238de6709
#
_entry.id   4f9a45e94b76decfa7ef4bb238de6709
#
_cell.length_a   1.000
_cell.length_b   1.000
_cell.length_c   1.000
_cell.angle_alpha   90.00
_cell.angle_beta   90.00
_cell.angle_gamma   90.00
#
_symmetry.space_group_name_H-M   'P 1'
#
loop_
_entity.id
_entity.type
_entity.pdbx_description
1 polymer ?
#
loop_
_entity_poly.entity_id
_entity_poly.type
_entity_poly.pdbx_seq_one_letter_code
_entity_poly.pdbx_strand_id
1 'polypeptide(L)'
;MKNILLGVTGGIAAFKSASIVSLLKKKGYDVKVVMTKNATNIIGPLTLETLSRNRIYVDMWDTNPHYEVEHISLADWADMVLIAPATYNIIGKVANGIADDMLTTIISAVSIRKPVFFALAMNVNMYENPILKENIDKLKSYGYRFIEVEEGLLACNYVAKGRMIEPEDIVAEIERYDIYSKIENFNTALKDKKVLITSGRTKENIDPIRYLSNNSSGKMGYSLAQAAIDLGAEVTLISGPTNLEIPKGLKSFISVESALEMYEKVNEYFGDTDIFIACAAVADYRPKEYKKEKIKKSDSDLILELVRNPDILFEMGKKKDKQLLIGFAAETNDIKENALKKLEKKNLDFIVANNASTMGNNTNTVEIIRKNKTSIKINQKNKIELAYDILKEIILDLKKVENEEK
;
A
#
# COMPACT_ATOMS: atom_id res chain seq x y z
N MET A 1 -14.78 15.38 4.34
CA MET A 1 -15.44 14.21 3.72
C MET A 1 -15.14 14.32 2.24
N LYS A 2 -14.61 13.30 1.59
CA LYS A 2 -14.35 13.34 0.14
C LYS A 2 -15.52 12.75 -0.62
N ASN A 3 -15.74 13.30 -1.79
CA ASN A 3 -16.84 12.98 -2.69
C ASN A 3 -16.34 12.01 -3.78
N ILE A 4 -16.93 10.84 -3.89
CA ILE A 4 -16.59 9.84 -4.91
C ILE A 4 -17.77 9.68 -5.89
N LEU A 5 -17.49 9.89 -7.17
CA LEU A 5 -18.42 9.53 -8.22
C LEU A 5 -18.11 8.12 -8.70
N LEU A 6 -19.02 7.19 -8.47
CA LEU A 6 -18.91 5.81 -8.93
C LEU A 6 -19.62 5.63 -10.27
N GLY A 7 -18.87 5.33 -11.31
CA GLY A 7 -19.38 4.92 -12.61
C GLY A 7 -19.54 3.41 -12.69
N VAL A 8 -20.76 2.92 -12.96
CA VAL A 8 -21.05 1.49 -13.09
C VAL A 8 -21.36 1.16 -14.54
N THR A 9 -20.58 0.26 -15.14
CA THR A 9 -20.76 -0.14 -16.55
C THR A 9 -21.33 -1.55 -16.70
N GLY A 10 -21.79 -1.92 -17.89
CA GLY A 10 -22.50 -3.14 -18.18
C GLY A 10 -21.63 -4.39 -18.30
N GLY A 11 -20.87 -4.70 -17.27
CA GLY A 11 -20.16 -5.97 -17.08
C GLY A 11 -20.76 -6.76 -15.93
N ILE A 12 -20.69 -8.10 -15.98
CA ILE A 12 -21.28 -8.95 -14.92
C ILE A 12 -20.79 -8.54 -13.52
N ALA A 13 -19.55 -8.07 -13.37
CA ALA A 13 -18.99 -7.60 -12.11
C ALA A 13 -19.71 -6.34 -11.54
N ALA A 14 -20.68 -5.76 -12.23
CA ALA A 14 -21.50 -4.64 -11.72
C ALA A 14 -22.23 -5.00 -10.40
N PHE A 15 -22.53 -6.27 -10.14
CA PHE A 15 -23.12 -6.67 -8.86
C PHE A 15 -22.20 -6.35 -7.66
N LYS A 16 -20.88 -6.33 -7.83
CA LYS A 16 -19.91 -5.97 -6.80
C LYS A 16 -19.96 -4.47 -6.44
N SER A 17 -20.52 -3.63 -7.30
CA SER A 17 -20.62 -2.18 -7.06
C SER A 17 -21.44 -1.86 -5.81
N ALA A 18 -22.42 -2.70 -5.45
CA ALA A 18 -23.18 -2.57 -4.21
C ALA A 18 -22.27 -2.65 -2.97
N SER A 19 -21.34 -3.63 -2.95
CA SER A 19 -20.36 -3.79 -1.86
C SER A 19 -19.37 -2.62 -1.85
N ILE A 20 -18.92 -2.15 -3.01
CA ILE A 20 -18.03 -0.98 -3.13
C ILE A 20 -18.70 0.26 -2.52
N VAL A 21 -19.95 0.56 -2.88
CA VAL A 21 -20.70 1.68 -2.29
C VAL A 21 -20.79 1.55 -0.77
N SER A 22 -21.18 0.37 -0.27
CA SER A 22 -21.32 0.12 1.17
C SER A 22 -19.99 0.32 1.93
N LEU A 23 -18.88 -0.17 1.38
CA LEU A 23 -17.55 -0.03 1.98
C LEU A 23 -17.08 1.42 1.97
N LEU A 24 -17.21 2.15 0.85
CA LEU A 24 -16.86 3.56 0.75
C LEU A 24 -17.66 4.41 1.75
N LYS A 25 -18.97 4.17 1.88
CA LYS A 25 -19.81 4.87 2.88
C LYS A 25 -19.36 4.58 4.31
N LYS A 26 -18.99 3.33 4.64
CA LYS A 26 -18.43 2.96 5.96
C LYS A 26 -17.11 3.66 6.26
N LYS A 27 -16.32 3.96 5.21
CA LYS A 27 -15.06 4.71 5.32
C LYS A 27 -15.25 6.22 5.38
N GLY A 28 -16.50 6.72 5.33
CA GLY A 28 -16.82 8.13 5.48
C GLY A 28 -16.79 8.94 4.18
N TYR A 29 -16.73 8.29 3.02
CA TYR A 29 -16.89 8.96 1.73
C TYR A 29 -18.37 9.28 1.46
N ASP A 30 -18.63 10.37 0.76
CA ASP A 30 -19.92 10.54 0.11
C ASP A 30 -19.87 9.99 -1.31
N VAL A 31 -20.89 9.21 -1.71
CA VAL A 31 -20.88 8.44 -2.96
C VAL A 31 -22.12 8.76 -3.79
N LYS A 32 -21.93 9.35 -4.96
CA LYS A 32 -22.96 9.42 -6.01
C LYS A 32 -22.65 8.38 -7.08
N VAL A 33 -23.69 7.82 -7.67
CA VAL A 33 -23.54 6.74 -8.65
C VAL A 33 -24.16 7.13 -10.00
N VAL A 34 -23.37 6.88 -11.05
CA VAL A 34 -23.81 7.00 -12.45
C VAL A 34 -23.76 5.62 -13.07
N MET A 35 -24.83 5.19 -13.69
CA MET A 35 -24.90 3.88 -14.35
C MET A 35 -25.04 4.06 -15.86
N THR A 36 -24.32 3.25 -16.63
CA THR A 36 -24.67 3.11 -18.05
C THR A 36 -25.98 2.33 -18.19
N LYS A 37 -26.71 2.55 -19.26
CA LYS A 37 -27.96 1.83 -19.55
C LYS A 37 -27.77 0.31 -19.51
N ASN A 38 -26.61 -0.20 -19.95
CA ASN A 38 -26.30 -1.63 -19.89
C ASN A 38 -26.08 -2.13 -18.45
N ALA A 39 -25.61 -1.30 -17.52
CA ALA A 39 -25.42 -1.68 -16.14
C ALA A 39 -26.75 -1.94 -15.43
N THR A 40 -27.82 -1.23 -15.79
CA THR A 40 -29.16 -1.39 -15.18
C THR A 40 -29.78 -2.76 -15.45
N ASN A 41 -29.30 -3.47 -16.48
CA ASN A 41 -29.72 -4.85 -16.78
C ASN A 41 -29.05 -5.89 -15.84
N ILE A 42 -28.01 -5.51 -15.11
CA ILE A 42 -27.23 -6.42 -14.24
C ILE A 42 -27.55 -6.16 -12.77
N ILE A 43 -27.60 -4.89 -12.39
CA ILE A 43 -27.96 -4.48 -11.03
C ILE A 43 -28.99 -3.36 -11.09
N GLY A 44 -30.06 -3.50 -10.31
CA GLY A 44 -31.14 -2.49 -10.29
C GLY A 44 -30.64 -1.17 -9.67
N PRO A 45 -31.01 0.00 -10.26
CA PRO A 45 -30.64 1.32 -9.73
C PRO A 45 -31.05 1.51 -8.26
N LEU A 46 -32.22 1.03 -7.86
CA LEU A 46 -32.74 1.13 -6.50
C LEU A 46 -31.80 0.54 -5.43
N THR A 47 -31.06 -0.54 -5.76
CA THR A 47 -30.09 -1.12 -4.85
C THR A 47 -28.96 -0.12 -4.54
N LEU A 48 -28.42 0.53 -5.56
CA LEU A 48 -27.34 1.50 -5.40
C LEU A 48 -27.82 2.81 -4.80
N GLU A 49 -29.05 3.23 -5.09
CA GLU A 49 -29.70 4.40 -4.49
C GLU A 49 -29.85 4.22 -2.97
N THR A 50 -30.35 3.07 -2.55
CA THR A 50 -30.53 2.73 -1.13
C THR A 50 -29.22 2.73 -0.38
N LEU A 51 -28.14 2.15 -0.95
CA LEU A 51 -26.85 2.03 -0.32
C LEU A 51 -26.07 3.36 -0.30
N SER A 52 -26.12 4.11 -1.37
CA SER A 52 -25.44 5.41 -1.47
C SER A 52 -26.17 6.52 -0.71
N ARG A 53 -27.48 6.37 -0.53
CA ARG A 53 -28.41 7.40 -0.04
C ARG A 53 -28.39 8.65 -0.92
N ASN A 54 -28.12 8.48 -2.21
CA ASN A 54 -28.09 9.50 -3.23
C ASN A 54 -28.84 8.99 -4.46
N ARG A 55 -29.47 9.89 -5.22
CA ARG A 55 -30.11 9.59 -6.50
C ARG A 55 -29.09 8.92 -7.43
N ILE A 56 -29.58 7.98 -8.26
CA ILE A 56 -28.81 7.35 -9.33
C ILE A 56 -29.03 8.07 -10.66
N TYR A 57 -27.96 8.28 -11.41
CA TYR A 57 -27.99 8.96 -12.70
C TYR A 57 -27.75 7.93 -13.79
N VAL A 58 -28.66 7.89 -14.79
CA VAL A 58 -28.61 6.91 -15.89
C VAL A 58 -28.66 7.64 -17.24
N ASP A 59 -29.57 8.57 -17.42
CA ASP A 59 -29.85 9.26 -18.66
C ASP A 59 -29.58 10.76 -18.53
N MET A 60 -28.93 11.36 -19.53
CA MET A 60 -28.72 12.82 -19.59
C MET A 60 -30.01 13.62 -19.78
N TRP A 61 -31.02 12.97 -20.29
CA TRP A 61 -32.29 13.59 -20.67
C TRP A 61 -33.40 13.32 -19.65
N ASP A 62 -33.06 12.73 -18.52
CA ASP A 62 -33.99 12.54 -17.42
C ASP A 62 -34.36 13.91 -16.85
N THR A 63 -35.66 14.25 -16.99
CA THR A 63 -36.18 15.58 -16.64
C THR A 63 -36.11 15.80 -15.14
N ASN A 64 -35.09 16.54 -14.69
CA ASN A 64 -34.97 17.01 -13.35
C ASN A 64 -35.54 18.45 -13.27
N PRO A 65 -36.41 18.79 -12.29
CA PRO A 65 -36.91 20.14 -12.11
C PRO A 65 -35.84 21.18 -11.67
N HIS A 66 -34.60 20.75 -11.42
CA HIS A 66 -33.50 21.64 -11.09
C HIS A 66 -32.77 22.08 -12.36
N TYR A 67 -32.62 23.39 -12.54
CA TYR A 67 -31.99 24.07 -13.70
C TYR A 67 -30.47 23.87 -13.81
N GLU A 68 -29.87 22.83 -13.18
CA GLU A 68 -28.45 22.53 -13.24
C GLU A 68 -28.14 21.54 -14.37
N VAL A 69 -27.02 21.78 -15.05
CA VAL A 69 -26.46 20.86 -16.01
C VAL A 69 -25.81 19.69 -15.26
N GLU A 70 -26.56 18.60 -15.07
CA GLU A 70 -26.21 17.52 -14.14
C GLU A 70 -24.82 16.93 -14.38
N HIS A 71 -24.38 16.72 -15.62
CA HIS A 71 -23.07 16.15 -15.90
C HIS A 71 -21.91 17.08 -15.47
N ILE A 72 -22.08 18.39 -15.57
CA ILE A 72 -21.10 19.38 -15.08
C ILE A 72 -21.12 19.42 -13.56
N SER A 73 -22.31 19.52 -12.97
CA SER A 73 -22.48 19.55 -11.51
C SER A 73 -21.87 18.30 -10.84
N LEU A 74 -22.03 17.12 -11.43
CA LEU A 74 -21.42 15.88 -10.92
C LEU A 74 -19.91 15.83 -11.11
N ALA A 75 -19.41 16.31 -12.26
CA ALA A 75 -17.97 16.40 -12.50
C ALA A 75 -17.29 17.36 -11.52
N ASP A 76 -17.95 18.49 -11.20
CA ASP A 76 -17.43 19.47 -10.23
C ASP A 76 -17.54 18.99 -8.79
N TRP A 77 -18.62 18.30 -8.44
CA TRP A 77 -18.85 17.77 -7.10
C TRP A 77 -17.83 16.67 -6.71
N ALA A 78 -17.44 15.83 -7.64
CA ALA A 78 -16.53 14.71 -7.36
C ALA A 78 -15.12 15.19 -7.02
N ASP A 79 -14.54 14.69 -5.93
CA ASP A 79 -13.10 14.79 -5.65
C ASP A 79 -12.31 13.68 -6.35
N MET A 80 -12.96 12.53 -6.58
CA MET A 80 -12.44 11.35 -7.29
C MET A 80 -13.54 10.70 -8.11
N VAL A 81 -13.17 10.07 -9.22
CA VAL A 81 -14.06 9.23 -10.03
C VAL A 81 -13.53 7.80 -10.01
N LEU A 82 -14.41 6.84 -9.74
CA LEU A 82 -14.13 5.41 -9.79
C LEU A 82 -15.06 4.74 -10.78
N ILE A 83 -14.51 4.09 -11.80
CA ILE A 83 -15.28 3.28 -12.76
C ILE A 83 -15.13 1.82 -12.36
N ALA A 84 -16.16 1.23 -11.79
CA ALA A 84 -16.15 -0.16 -11.31
C ALA A 84 -17.52 -0.84 -11.53
N PRO A 85 -17.59 -1.82 -12.45
CA PRO A 85 -16.51 -2.33 -13.30
C PRO A 85 -16.15 -1.39 -14.44
N ALA A 86 -14.89 -1.43 -14.91
CA ALA A 86 -14.44 -0.80 -16.12
C ALA A 86 -14.36 -1.84 -17.26
N THR A 87 -15.31 -1.81 -18.18
CA THR A 87 -15.38 -2.72 -19.31
C THR A 87 -14.51 -2.26 -20.48
N TYR A 88 -14.20 -3.16 -21.42
CA TYR A 88 -13.52 -2.85 -22.68
C TYR A 88 -14.14 -1.65 -23.41
N ASN A 89 -15.49 -1.59 -23.44
CA ASN A 89 -16.24 -0.52 -24.12
C ASN A 89 -15.98 0.86 -23.51
N ILE A 90 -16.04 0.99 -22.16
CA ILE A 90 -15.84 2.29 -21.52
C ILE A 90 -14.40 2.79 -21.71
N ILE A 91 -13.41 1.89 -21.65
CA ILE A 91 -12.00 2.23 -21.90
C ILE A 91 -11.81 2.73 -23.33
N GLY A 92 -12.36 2.01 -24.31
CA GLY A 92 -12.30 2.41 -25.71
C GLY A 92 -12.95 3.77 -25.97
N LYS A 93 -14.13 4.03 -25.38
CA LYS A 93 -14.82 5.31 -25.50
C LYS A 93 -14.01 6.46 -24.92
N VAL A 94 -13.57 6.35 -23.67
CA VAL A 94 -12.81 7.40 -22.99
C VAL A 94 -11.48 7.68 -23.67
N ALA A 95 -10.75 6.63 -24.10
CA ALA A 95 -9.48 6.78 -24.80
C ALA A 95 -9.60 7.53 -26.14
N ASN A 96 -10.78 7.49 -26.76
CA ASN A 96 -11.05 8.13 -28.06
C ASN A 96 -11.98 9.35 -27.95
N GLY A 97 -12.25 9.86 -26.74
CA GLY A 97 -13.02 11.07 -26.50
C GLY A 97 -14.50 10.94 -26.84
N ILE A 98 -15.08 9.73 -26.83
CA ILE A 98 -16.49 9.48 -27.10
C ILE A 98 -17.30 9.78 -25.85
N ALA A 99 -18.24 10.70 -25.92
CA ALA A 99 -19.09 11.18 -24.84
C ALA A 99 -20.58 11.08 -25.27
N ASP A 100 -21.04 9.84 -25.48
CA ASP A 100 -22.37 9.52 -26.04
C ASP A 100 -23.39 9.04 -24.99
N ASP A 101 -22.96 8.96 -23.72
CA ASP A 101 -23.82 8.64 -22.59
C ASP A 101 -23.46 9.52 -21.37
N MET A 102 -24.29 9.47 -20.31
CA MET A 102 -24.14 10.28 -19.11
C MET A 102 -22.74 10.09 -18.48
N LEU A 103 -22.27 8.85 -18.35
CA LEU A 103 -21.00 8.54 -17.70
C LEU A 103 -19.79 9.07 -18.50
N THR A 104 -19.76 8.81 -19.80
CA THR A 104 -18.66 9.27 -20.67
C THR A 104 -18.64 10.79 -20.80
N THR A 105 -19.81 11.44 -20.81
CA THR A 105 -19.92 12.90 -20.81
C THR A 105 -19.37 13.49 -19.51
N ILE A 106 -19.70 12.91 -18.34
CA ILE A 106 -19.14 13.35 -17.06
C ILE A 106 -17.62 13.18 -17.06
N ILE A 107 -17.09 12.01 -17.46
CA ILE A 107 -15.64 11.76 -17.49
C ILE A 107 -14.92 12.80 -18.37
N SER A 108 -15.52 13.20 -19.49
CA SER A 108 -14.96 14.24 -20.37
C SER A 108 -14.93 15.64 -19.74
N ALA A 109 -15.84 15.89 -18.79
CA ALA A 109 -15.98 17.16 -18.07
C ALA A 109 -15.14 17.22 -16.77
N VAL A 110 -14.65 16.08 -16.28
CA VAL A 110 -13.83 16.03 -15.07
C VAL A 110 -12.50 16.73 -15.29
N SER A 111 -12.15 17.65 -14.38
CA SER A 111 -10.84 18.30 -14.41
C SER A 111 -9.70 17.30 -14.40
N ILE A 112 -8.69 17.48 -15.24
CA ILE A 112 -7.46 16.66 -15.34
C ILE A 112 -6.70 16.55 -13.99
N ARG A 113 -6.97 17.44 -13.04
CA ARG A 113 -6.38 17.42 -11.70
C ARG A 113 -7.07 16.42 -10.76
N LYS A 114 -8.29 15.98 -11.10
CA LYS A 114 -9.05 15.02 -10.30
C LYS A 114 -8.71 13.60 -10.74
N PRO A 115 -8.40 12.68 -9.81
CA PRO A 115 -8.06 11.31 -10.16
C PRO A 115 -9.27 10.54 -10.69
N VAL A 116 -9.09 9.81 -11.78
CA VAL A 116 -10.06 8.90 -12.34
C VAL A 116 -9.48 7.50 -12.36
N PHE A 117 -10.15 6.56 -11.69
CA PHE A 117 -9.72 5.17 -11.53
C PHE A 117 -10.61 4.24 -12.37
N PHE A 118 -10.00 3.28 -13.03
CA PHE A 118 -10.67 2.22 -13.77
C PHE A 118 -10.38 0.86 -13.14
N ALA A 119 -11.35 0.25 -12.47
CA ALA A 119 -11.26 -1.13 -11.99
C ALA A 119 -11.62 -2.09 -13.13
N LEU A 120 -10.61 -2.68 -13.74
CA LEU A 120 -10.75 -3.50 -14.95
C LEU A 120 -11.59 -4.75 -14.69
N ALA A 121 -12.50 -5.06 -15.64
CA ALA A 121 -13.33 -6.26 -15.61
C ALA A 121 -13.77 -6.65 -17.02
N MET A 122 -13.22 -7.75 -17.54
CA MET A 122 -13.56 -8.24 -18.89
C MET A 122 -13.09 -9.68 -19.10
N ASN A 123 -13.52 -10.29 -20.21
CA ASN A 123 -13.00 -11.58 -20.62
C ASN A 123 -11.50 -11.51 -20.93
N VAL A 124 -10.78 -12.61 -20.76
CA VAL A 124 -9.32 -12.69 -20.98
C VAL A 124 -8.90 -12.27 -22.39
N ASN A 125 -9.63 -12.70 -23.43
CA ASN A 125 -9.32 -12.34 -24.82
C ASN A 125 -9.49 -10.83 -25.06
N MET A 126 -10.44 -10.19 -24.36
CA MET A 126 -10.59 -8.73 -24.38
C MET A 126 -9.45 -8.06 -23.63
N TYR A 127 -9.03 -8.63 -22.49
CA TYR A 127 -7.94 -8.09 -21.69
C TYR A 127 -6.58 -8.20 -22.39
N GLU A 128 -6.36 -9.27 -23.14
CA GLU A 128 -5.13 -9.48 -23.91
C GLU A 128 -5.11 -8.75 -25.27
N ASN A 129 -6.24 -8.17 -25.69
CA ASN A 129 -6.35 -7.49 -26.96
C ASN A 129 -5.38 -6.29 -27.04
N PRO A 130 -4.54 -6.20 -28.08
CA PRO A 130 -3.56 -5.11 -28.22
C PRO A 130 -4.20 -3.71 -28.23
N ILE A 131 -5.39 -3.56 -28.83
CA ILE A 131 -6.12 -2.27 -28.83
C ILE A 131 -6.46 -1.82 -27.40
N LEU A 132 -6.81 -2.76 -26.50
CA LEU A 132 -7.04 -2.42 -25.10
C LEU A 132 -5.77 -1.91 -24.45
N LYS A 133 -4.64 -2.60 -24.67
CA LYS A 133 -3.34 -2.22 -24.09
C LYS A 133 -2.93 -0.82 -24.55
N GLU A 134 -3.04 -0.54 -25.83
CA GLU A 134 -2.77 0.80 -26.40
C GLU A 134 -3.68 1.87 -25.76
N ASN A 135 -4.99 1.60 -25.61
CA ASN A 135 -5.92 2.52 -24.97
C ASN A 135 -5.59 2.74 -23.49
N ILE A 136 -5.21 1.69 -22.76
CA ILE A 136 -4.78 1.80 -21.35
C ILE A 136 -3.52 2.66 -21.25
N ASP A 137 -2.49 2.40 -22.07
CA ASP A 137 -1.23 3.13 -22.06
C ASP A 137 -1.45 4.61 -22.42
N LYS A 138 -2.29 4.88 -23.42
CA LYS A 138 -2.73 6.23 -23.79
C LYS A 138 -3.40 6.94 -22.62
N LEU A 139 -4.35 6.31 -21.95
CA LEU A 139 -5.04 6.89 -20.80
C LEU A 139 -4.08 7.07 -19.59
N LYS A 140 -3.18 6.11 -19.32
CA LYS A 140 -2.13 6.25 -18.30
C LYS A 140 -1.25 7.49 -18.55
N SER A 141 -0.91 7.77 -19.83
CA SER A 141 -0.12 8.96 -20.19
C SER A 141 -0.84 10.29 -19.91
N TYR A 142 -2.17 10.27 -19.86
CA TYR A 142 -3.01 11.41 -19.49
C TYR A 142 -3.32 11.49 -17.99
N GLY A 143 -2.75 10.56 -17.18
CA GLY A 143 -2.89 10.56 -15.72
C GLY A 143 -4.09 9.73 -15.20
N TYR A 144 -4.80 9.01 -16.06
CA TYR A 144 -5.81 8.05 -15.62
C TYR A 144 -5.18 6.85 -14.93
N ARG A 145 -5.85 6.27 -13.94
CA ARG A 145 -5.34 5.21 -13.09
C ARG A 145 -6.09 3.92 -13.30
N PHE A 146 -5.37 2.81 -13.28
CA PHE A 146 -5.94 1.49 -13.52
C PHE A 146 -5.71 0.59 -12.32
N ILE A 147 -6.77 -0.03 -11.86
CA ILE A 147 -6.77 -1.10 -10.87
C ILE A 147 -6.83 -2.40 -11.67
N GLU A 148 -5.73 -3.14 -11.63
CA GLU A 148 -5.51 -4.31 -12.48
C GLU A 148 -6.44 -5.47 -12.10
N VAL A 149 -6.63 -6.39 -13.04
CA VAL A 149 -7.44 -7.60 -12.85
C VAL A 149 -6.72 -8.65 -12.01
N GLU A 150 -7.49 -9.54 -11.39
CA GLU A 150 -7.00 -10.78 -10.80
C GLU A 150 -7.14 -11.96 -11.75
N GLU A 151 -6.32 -12.99 -11.48
CA GLU A 151 -6.51 -14.31 -12.04
C GLU A 151 -7.55 -15.06 -11.20
N GLY A 152 -8.58 -15.58 -11.85
CA GLY A 152 -9.64 -16.29 -11.16
C GLY A 152 -10.67 -16.89 -12.08
N LEU A 153 -11.65 -17.60 -11.51
CA LEU A 153 -12.75 -18.18 -12.27
C LEU A 153 -13.60 -17.05 -12.89
N LEU A 154 -13.63 -17.02 -14.21
CA LEU A 154 -14.46 -16.10 -14.99
C LEU A 154 -15.88 -16.62 -15.16
N ALA A 155 -16.83 -15.75 -15.51
CA ALA A 155 -18.23 -16.10 -15.77
C ALA A 155 -18.40 -17.14 -16.91
N CYS A 156 -17.36 -17.35 -17.71
CA CYS A 156 -17.29 -18.34 -18.79
C CYS A 156 -16.67 -19.68 -18.35
N ASN A 157 -16.60 -19.95 -17.04
CA ASN A 157 -16.17 -21.23 -16.45
C ASN A 157 -14.73 -21.66 -16.70
N TYR A 158 -13.77 -20.75 -16.91
CA TYR A 158 -12.36 -21.06 -16.89
C TYR A 158 -11.57 -20.05 -16.02
N VAL A 159 -10.44 -20.50 -15.49
CA VAL A 159 -9.55 -19.69 -14.68
C VAL A 159 -8.62 -18.90 -15.60
N ALA A 160 -8.73 -17.56 -15.57
CA ALA A 160 -7.88 -16.68 -16.35
C ALA A 160 -7.83 -15.27 -15.78
N LYS A 161 -6.94 -14.44 -16.30
CA LYS A 161 -6.91 -12.99 -16.00
C LYS A 161 -8.12 -12.29 -16.60
N GLY A 162 -8.70 -11.32 -15.89
CA GLY A 162 -9.83 -10.54 -16.38
C GLY A 162 -10.93 -10.30 -15.35
N ARG A 163 -10.85 -10.98 -14.20
CA ARG A 163 -11.77 -10.79 -13.08
C ARG A 163 -11.47 -9.46 -12.38
N MET A 164 -12.51 -8.68 -12.10
CA MET A 164 -12.38 -7.51 -11.23
C MET A 164 -11.98 -7.95 -9.83
N ILE A 165 -10.96 -7.32 -9.26
CA ILE A 165 -10.53 -7.58 -7.88
C ILE A 165 -11.68 -7.41 -6.89
N GLU A 166 -11.49 -7.85 -5.65
CA GLU A 166 -12.54 -7.77 -4.65
C GLU A 166 -12.83 -6.31 -4.24
N PRO A 167 -14.09 -6.01 -3.83
CA PRO A 167 -14.48 -4.65 -3.43
C PRO A 167 -13.60 -4.04 -2.34
N GLU A 168 -13.14 -4.87 -1.39
CA GLU A 168 -12.25 -4.49 -0.30
C GLU A 168 -10.91 -3.95 -0.83
N ASP A 169 -10.35 -4.60 -1.86
CA ASP A 169 -9.07 -4.21 -2.45
C ASP A 169 -9.21 -2.95 -3.30
N ILE A 170 -10.32 -2.80 -4.02
CA ILE A 170 -10.63 -1.56 -4.76
C ILE A 170 -10.69 -0.38 -3.78
N VAL A 171 -11.41 -0.54 -2.67
CA VAL A 171 -11.56 0.52 -1.67
C VAL A 171 -10.23 0.81 -0.98
N ALA A 172 -9.40 -0.20 -0.71
CA ALA A 172 -8.06 -0.03 -0.16
C ALA A 172 -7.15 0.79 -1.11
N GLU A 173 -7.24 0.57 -2.43
CA GLU A 173 -6.52 1.39 -3.43
C GLU A 173 -6.95 2.86 -3.40
N ILE A 174 -8.25 3.12 -3.31
CA ILE A 174 -8.80 4.49 -3.21
C ILE A 174 -8.33 5.16 -1.92
N GLU A 175 -8.40 4.48 -0.77
CA GLU A 175 -7.92 5.01 0.52
C GLU A 175 -6.41 5.28 0.46
N ARG A 176 -5.64 4.34 -0.08
CA ARG A 176 -4.20 4.51 -0.25
C ARG A 176 -3.89 5.76 -1.06
N TYR A 177 -4.52 5.94 -2.20
CA TYR A 177 -4.37 7.14 -3.01
C TYR A 177 -4.75 8.42 -2.25
N ASP A 178 -5.85 8.42 -1.51
CA ASP A 178 -6.29 9.58 -0.72
C ASP A 178 -5.25 9.99 0.33
N ILE A 179 -4.52 9.04 0.88
CA ILE A 179 -3.47 9.28 1.87
C ILE A 179 -2.24 9.90 1.20
N TYR A 180 -1.67 9.23 0.20
CA TYR A 180 -0.37 9.65 -0.34
C TYR A 180 -0.46 10.81 -1.33
N SER A 181 -1.60 11.05 -1.97
CA SER A 181 -1.80 12.22 -2.85
C SER A 181 -1.67 13.57 -2.13
N LYS A 182 -1.69 13.57 -0.81
CA LYS A 182 -1.43 14.75 0.04
C LYS A 182 0.06 15.07 0.19
N ILE A 183 0.94 14.18 -0.25
CA ILE A 183 2.39 14.39 -0.28
C ILE A 183 2.72 15.12 -1.57
N GLU A 184 3.43 16.23 -1.46
CA GLU A 184 3.85 17.02 -2.62
C GLU A 184 4.72 16.19 -3.58
N ASN A 185 4.36 16.18 -4.86
CA ASN A 185 5.03 15.38 -5.89
C ASN A 185 5.06 13.87 -5.56
N PHE A 186 4.01 13.34 -4.95
CA PHE A 186 3.97 11.99 -4.38
C PHE A 186 4.47 10.89 -5.34
N ASN A 187 4.16 10.91 -6.62
CA ASN A 187 4.59 9.87 -7.58
C ASN A 187 6.11 9.87 -7.83
N THR A 188 6.81 10.93 -7.46
CA THR A 188 8.22 11.14 -7.76
C THR A 188 9.02 11.63 -6.57
N ALA A 189 8.41 11.66 -5.39
CA ALA A 189 9.04 12.18 -4.18
C ALA A 189 10.30 11.40 -3.75
N LEU A 190 10.35 10.10 -4.10
CA LEU A 190 11.50 9.21 -3.92
C LEU A 190 12.03 8.65 -5.25
N LYS A 191 11.74 9.33 -6.38
CA LYS A 191 12.26 8.93 -7.69
C LYS A 191 13.78 8.84 -7.66
N ASP A 192 14.31 7.81 -8.29
CA ASP A 192 15.74 7.50 -8.37
C ASP A 192 16.42 7.20 -7.03
N LYS A 193 15.66 7.05 -5.92
CA LYS A 193 16.18 6.63 -4.61
C LYS A 193 16.07 5.11 -4.47
N LYS A 194 17.14 4.47 -4.03
CA LYS A 194 17.21 3.06 -3.70
C LYS A 194 16.91 2.88 -2.21
N VAL A 195 15.82 2.19 -1.91
CA VAL A 195 15.34 1.97 -0.54
C VAL A 195 15.47 0.50 -0.18
N LEU A 196 16.26 0.20 0.84
CA LEU A 196 16.41 -1.13 1.43
C LEU A 196 15.57 -1.22 2.70
N ILE A 197 14.71 -2.21 2.79
CA ILE A 197 13.82 -2.40 3.95
C ILE A 197 13.98 -3.81 4.50
N THR A 198 14.17 -3.94 5.83
CA THR A 198 14.00 -5.23 6.49
C THR A 198 12.63 -5.33 7.13
N SER A 199 12.01 -6.50 7.05
CA SER A 199 10.66 -6.75 7.58
C SER A 199 10.49 -8.16 8.14
N GLY A 200 9.33 -8.43 8.72
CA GLY A 200 9.02 -9.72 9.30
C GLY A 200 9.71 -9.95 10.65
N ARG A 201 9.83 -11.19 10.99
CA ARG A 201 10.54 -11.68 12.19
C ARG A 201 11.60 -12.68 11.77
N THR A 202 12.70 -12.74 12.49
CA THR A 202 13.64 -13.83 12.30
C THR A 202 13.22 -15.07 13.10
N LYS A 203 13.68 -16.22 12.68
CA LYS A 203 13.36 -17.52 13.22
C LYS A 203 14.67 -18.26 13.46
N GLU A 204 14.97 -18.45 14.73
CA GLU A 204 16.23 -19.05 15.15
C GLU A 204 15.98 -20.52 15.52
N ASN A 205 16.31 -21.41 14.61
CA ASN A 205 15.97 -22.82 14.74
C ASN A 205 16.74 -23.50 15.87
N ILE A 206 16.03 -24.22 16.75
CA ILE A 206 16.58 -25.07 17.83
C ILE A 206 16.78 -26.49 17.29
N ASP A 207 15.76 -27.03 16.65
CA ASP A 207 15.72 -28.32 16.00
C ASP A 207 14.82 -28.21 14.73
N PRO A 208 14.59 -29.27 13.92
CA PRO A 208 13.75 -29.19 12.73
C PRO A 208 12.30 -28.74 12.96
N ILE A 209 11.85 -28.69 14.22
CA ILE A 209 10.44 -28.40 14.56
C ILE A 209 10.30 -27.12 15.40
N ARG A 210 11.28 -26.84 16.28
CA ARG A 210 11.20 -25.77 17.27
C ARG A 210 12.17 -24.64 16.93
N TYR A 211 11.72 -23.42 17.19
CA TYR A 211 12.52 -22.22 16.97
C TYR A 211 12.18 -21.15 18.00
N LEU A 212 13.10 -20.20 18.18
CA LEU A 212 12.88 -18.94 18.87
C LEU A 212 12.52 -17.87 17.85
N SER A 213 11.59 -17.00 18.19
CA SER A 213 11.17 -15.90 17.33
C SER A 213 10.48 -14.81 18.12
N ASN A 214 10.32 -13.63 17.50
CA ASN A 214 9.63 -12.48 18.05
C ASN A 214 8.16 -12.42 17.59
N ASN A 215 7.30 -11.78 18.38
CA ASN A 215 5.90 -11.52 18.03
C ASN A 215 5.79 -10.35 17.05
N SER A 216 6.11 -10.59 15.77
CA SER A 216 5.94 -9.59 14.71
C SER A 216 5.15 -10.17 13.54
N SER A 217 4.22 -9.39 13.01
CA SER A 217 3.46 -9.75 11.81
C SER A 217 4.12 -9.30 10.50
N GLY A 218 5.15 -8.44 10.55
CA GLY A 218 5.77 -7.83 9.38
C GLY A 218 4.96 -6.69 8.72
N LYS A 219 3.72 -6.44 9.15
CA LYS A 219 2.81 -5.47 8.50
C LYS A 219 3.42 -4.07 8.31
N MET A 220 4.20 -3.56 9.28
CA MET A 220 4.78 -2.22 9.19
C MET A 220 5.81 -2.12 8.06
N GLY A 221 6.74 -3.07 7.97
CA GLY A 221 7.76 -3.10 6.92
C GLY A 221 7.17 -3.27 5.52
N TYR A 222 6.13 -4.11 5.37
CA TYR A 222 5.39 -4.26 4.11
C TYR A 222 4.64 -2.98 3.73
N SER A 223 4.03 -2.29 4.71
CA SER A 223 3.38 -0.99 4.46
C SER A 223 4.40 0.08 4.04
N LEU A 224 5.59 0.11 4.66
CA LEU A 224 6.68 1.02 4.27
C LEU A 224 7.20 0.71 2.86
N ALA A 225 7.34 -0.57 2.52
CA ALA A 225 7.77 -0.98 1.18
C ALA A 225 6.76 -0.53 0.13
N GLN A 226 5.46 -0.77 0.34
CA GLN A 226 4.43 -0.32 -0.58
C GLN A 226 4.39 1.21 -0.69
N ALA A 227 4.46 1.93 0.43
CA ALA A 227 4.46 3.39 0.42
C ALA A 227 5.69 3.97 -0.30
N ALA A 228 6.88 3.37 -0.13
CA ALA A 228 8.09 3.81 -0.84
C ALA A 228 7.97 3.57 -2.36
N ILE A 229 7.39 2.44 -2.79
CA ILE A 229 7.09 2.16 -4.21
C ILE A 229 6.14 3.22 -4.77
N ASP A 230 5.05 3.51 -4.07
CA ASP A 230 4.04 4.49 -4.50
C ASP A 230 4.62 5.91 -4.61
N LEU A 231 5.67 6.20 -3.83
CA LEU A 231 6.44 7.46 -3.87
C LEU A 231 7.57 7.46 -4.93
N GLY A 232 7.69 6.40 -5.71
CA GLY A 232 8.59 6.30 -6.86
C GLY A 232 9.96 5.70 -6.57
N ALA A 233 10.20 5.13 -5.38
CA ALA A 233 11.47 4.52 -5.02
C ALA A 233 11.70 3.16 -5.71
N GLU A 234 12.97 2.82 -5.92
CA GLU A 234 13.43 1.48 -6.23
C GLU A 234 13.62 0.69 -4.92
N VAL A 235 12.67 -0.21 -4.60
CA VAL A 235 12.60 -0.86 -3.28
C VAL A 235 13.11 -2.29 -3.32
N THR A 236 14.08 -2.62 -2.45
CA THR A 236 14.48 -3.98 -2.09
C THR A 236 13.94 -4.33 -0.70
N LEU A 237 13.14 -5.39 -0.60
CA LEU A 237 12.56 -5.86 0.66
C LEU A 237 13.19 -7.19 1.07
N ILE A 238 13.91 -7.20 2.20
CA ILE A 238 14.43 -8.41 2.86
C ILE A 238 13.47 -8.77 3.98
N SER A 239 12.81 -9.93 3.88
CA SER A 239 11.78 -10.31 4.82
C SER A 239 12.06 -11.67 5.49
N GLY A 240 12.01 -11.68 6.81
CA GLY A 240 11.78 -12.90 7.55
C GLY A 240 10.36 -13.45 7.33
N PRO A 241 10.02 -14.64 7.85
CA PRO A 241 8.75 -15.31 7.60
C PRO A 241 7.53 -14.46 7.98
N THR A 242 6.61 -14.29 7.04
CA THR A 242 5.29 -13.66 7.21
C THR A 242 4.25 -14.40 6.38
N ASN A 243 2.96 -14.13 6.65
CA ASN A 243 1.83 -14.60 5.83
C ASN A 243 1.24 -13.44 4.99
N LEU A 244 2.00 -12.37 4.76
CA LEU A 244 1.56 -11.20 4.02
C LEU A 244 1.83 -11.38 2.53
N GLU A 245 0.95 -10.83 1.70
CA GLU A 245 1.21 -10.73 0.27
C GLU A 245 2.38 -9.80 -0.01
N ILE A 246 3.22 -10.18 -0.97
CA ILE A 246 4.39 -9.41 -1.37
C ILE A 246 3.92 -8.13 -2.06
N PRO A 247 4.40 -6.94 -1.65
CA PRO A 247 4.06 -5.68 -2.30
C PRO A 247 4.34 -5.70 -3.80
N LYS A 248 3.40 -5.23 -4.61
CA LYS A 248 3.58 -5.15 -6.07
C LYS A 248 4.49 -3.98 -6.42
N GLY A 249 5.41 -4.19 -7.37
CA GLY A 249 6.33 -3.14 -7.83
C GLY A 249 7.68 -3.11 -7.12
N LEU A 250 8.00 -4.10 -6.29
CA LEU A 250 9.35 -4.25 -5.73
C LEU A 250 10.39 -4.46 -6.84
N LYS A 251 11.56 -3.87 -6.67
CA LYS A 251 12.76 -4.20 -7.46
C LYS A 251 13.24 -5.61 -7.14
N SER A 252 13.31 -5.94 -5.84
CA SER A 252 13.73 -7.25 -5.36
C SER A 252 13.00 -7.63 -4.07
N PHE A 253 12.62 -8.91 -3.97
CA PHE A 253 12.13 -9.53 -2.73
C PHE A 253 13.08 -10.65 -2.34
N ILE A 254 13.60 -10.60 -1.12
CA ILE A 254 14.57 -11.56 -0.59
C ILE A 254 13.98 -12.15 0.69
N SER A 255 13.65 -13.44 0.63
CA SER A 255 13.20 -14.19 1.78
C SER A 255 14.42 -14.72 2.56
N VAL A 256 14.41 -14.50 3.86
CA VAL A 256 15.42 -15.01 4.81
C VAL A 256 14.71 -15.66 5.99
N GLU A 257 15.39 -16.53 6.70
CA GLU A 257 14.83 -17.19 7.87
C GLU A 257 15.45 -16.67 9.16
N SER A 258 16.77 -16.63 9.25
CA SER A 258 17.52 -16.29 10.46
C SER A 258 18.04 -14.86 10.49
N ALA A 259 18.46 -14.42 11.68
CA ALA A 259 19.12 -13.12 11.85
C ALA A 259 20.46 -13.05 11.12
N LEU A 260 21.18 -14.18 11.01
CA LEU A 260 22.44 -14.24 10.27
C LEU A 260 22.21 -14.07 8.77
N GLU A 261 21.25 -14.79 8.20
CA GLU A 261 20.89 -14.63 6.79
C GLU A 261 20.43 -13.19 6.49
N MET A 262 19.62 -12.60 7.38
CA MET A 262 19.18 -11.21 7.22
C MET A 262 20.37 -10.25 7.25
N TYR A 263 21.32 -10.43 8.19
CA TYR A 263 22.54 -9.64 8.27
C TYR A 263 23.39 -9.74 7.00
N GLU A 264 23.59 -10.95 6.47
CA GLU A 264 24.35 -11.20 5.25
C GLU A 264 23.71 -10.47 4.05
N LYS A 265 22.40 -10.62 3.90
CA LYS A 265 21.67 -9.96 2.81
C LYS A 265 21.63 -8.44 2.93
N VAL A 266 21.42 -7.90 4.13
CA VAL A 266 21.51 -6.45 4.34
C VAL A 266 22.91 -5.96 3.97
N ASN A 267 23.96 -6.66 4.40
CA ASN A 267 25.35 -6.29 4.10
C ASN A 267 25.68 -6.31 2.60
N GLU A 268 25.07 -7.23 1.84
CA GLU A 268 25.22 -7.34 0.39
C GLU A 268 24.64 -6.12 -0.34
N TYR A 269 23.45 -5.64 0.09
CA TYR A 269 22.72 -4.56 -0.61
C TYR A 269 22.99 -3.17 -0.06
N PHE A 270 23.54 -3.04 1.15
CA PHE A 270 23.67 -1.76 1.86
C PHE A 270 24.53 -0.73 1.12
N GLY A 271 25.61 -1.15 0.47
CA GLY A 271 26.55 -0.25 -0.22
C GLY A 271 25.91 0.53 -1.39
N ASP A 272 24.91 -0.04 -2.03
CA ASP A 272 24.16 0.56 -3.16
C ASP A 272 22.78 1.11 -2.75
N THR A 273 22.64 1.51 -1.49
CA THR A 273 21.37 1.97 -0.90
C THR A 273 21.46 3.45 -0.55
N ASP A 274 20.39 4.22 -0.82
CA ASP A 274 20.26 5.61 -0.36
C ASP A 274 19.59 5.68 1.02
N ILE A 275 18.57 4.83 1.24
CA ILE A 275 17.76 4.83 2.46
C ILE A 275 17.65 3.39 2.99
N PHE A 276 18.11 3.16 4.20
CA PHE A 276 17.94 1.88 4.89
C PHE A 276 16.94 1.98 6.04
N ILE A 277 15.86 1.20 5.98
CA ILE A 277 14.80 1.14 6.99
C ILE A 277 14.83 -0.23 7.68
N ALA A 278 15.35 -0.25 8.91
CA ALA A 278 15.41 -1.46 9.72
C ALA A 278 14.12 -1.62 10.53
N CYS A 279 13.14 -2.34 9.97
CA CYS A 279 11.82 -2.56 10.56
C CYS A 279 11.55 -4.02 10.95
N ALA A 280 12.46 -4.94 10.66
CA ALA A 280 12.36 -6.34 11.08
C ALA A 280 12.46 -6.51 12.60
N ALA A 281 11.73 -7.49 13.14
CA ALA A 281 11.90 -7.93 14.52
C ALA A 281 12.95 -9.05 14.58
N VAL A 282 14.21 -8.64 14.59
CA VAL A 282 15.36 -9.53 14.63
C VAL A 282 15.55 -10.06 16.05
N ALA A 283 15.79 -11.37 16.21
CA ALA A 283 16.10 -11.96 17.50
C ALA A 283 17.51 -11.56 17.94
N ASP A 284 17.67 -11.09 19.19
CA ASP A 284 18.96 -10.73 19.76
C ASP A 284 19.86 -11.94 20.02
N TYR A 285 19.25 -13.10 20.19
CA TYR A 285 19.93 -14.35 20.52
C TYR A 285 19.46 -15.48 19.62
N ARG A 286 20.36 -16.43 19.35
CA ARG A 286 20.09 -17.71 18.68
C ARG A 286 20.63 -18.88 19.49
N PRO A 287 20.12 -20.11 19.30
CA PRO A 287 20.74 -21.31 19.85
C PRO A 287 22.21 -21.40 19.42
N LYS A 288 23.11 -21.73 20.36
CA LYS A 288 24.52 -21.94 20.05
C LYS A 288 24.72 -23.11 19.09
N GLU A 289 23.91 -24.15 19.25
CA GLU A 289 23.93 -25.34 18.42
C GLU A 289 22.54 -25.64 17.87
N TYR A 290 22.46 -25.87 16.56
CA TYR A 290 21.29 -26.45 15.92
C TYR A 290 21.30 -27.96 16.04
N LYS A 291 20.24 -28.57 16.55
CA LYS A 291 20.09 -30.02 16.61
C LYS A 291 19.45 -30.54 15.31
N LYS A 292 20.19 -31.39 14.58
CA LYS A 292 19.71 -31.96 13.30
C LYS A 292 18.50 -32.87 13.45
N GLU A 293 18.27 -33.40 14.64
CA GLU A 293 17.13 -34.25 14.98
C GLU A 293 16.25 -33.58 16.04
N LYS A 294 14.95 -33.89 15.98
CA LYS A 294 14.00 -33.43 16.99
C LYS A 294 14.47 -33.82 18.39
N ILE A 295 14.62 -32.87 19.28
CA ILE A 295 14.92 -33.11 20.71
C ILE A 295 13.80 -33.94 21.30
N LYS A 296 14.11 -35.14 21.79
CA LYS A 296 13.15 -36.03 22.43
C LYS A 296 12.84 -35.53 23.85
N LYS A 297 11.62 -35.73 24.29
CA LYS A 297 11.20 -35.45 25.67
C LYS A 297 12.01 -36.32 26.64
N SER A 298 12.54 -35.75 27.66
CA SER A 298 13.19 -36.42 28.81
C SER A 298 12.47 -36.05 30.12
N ASP A 299 12.76 -36.71 31.19
CA ASP A 299 12.23 -36.41 32.52
C ASP A 299 12.93 -35.19 33.18
N SER A 300 13.94 -34.62 32.53
CA SER A 300 14.66 -33.44 32.98
C SER A 300 14.30 -32.20 32.16
N ASP A 301 14.53 -31.02 32.71
CA ASP A 301 14.38 -29.74 32.01
C ASP A 301 15.29 -29.62 30.79
N LEU A 302 14.82 -28.96 29.74
CA LEU A 302 15.62 -28.63 28.56
C LEU A 302 16.32 -27.29 28.77
N ILE A 303 17.64 -27.32 28.85
CA ILE A 303 18.49 -26.10 28.91
C ILE A 303 19.01 -25.80 27.51
N LEU A 304 18.78 -24.57 27.06
CA LEU A 304 19.29 -24.06 25.79
C LEU A 304 20.37 -23.02 26.03
N GLU A 305 21.57 -23.28 25.53
CA GLU A 305 22.63 -22.26 25.49
C GLU A 305 22.39 -21.33 24.30
N LEU A 306 22.34 -20.02 24.59
CA LEU A 306 22.10 -18.99 23.59
C LEU A 306 23.35 -18.16 23.36
N VAL A 307 23.59 -17.79 22.08
CA VAL A 307 24.64 -16.85 21.67
C VAL A 307 24.04 -15.63 21.00
N ARG A 308 24.73 -14.50 21.05
CA ARG A 308 24.23 -13.24 20.46
C ARG A 308 24.21 -13.30 18.93
N ASN A 309 23.19 -12.74 18.37
CA ASN A 309 23.12 -12.38 16.95
C ASN A 309 23.85 -11.05 16.68
N PRO A 310 24.31 -10.80 15.45
CA PRO A 310 24.81 -9.49 15.06
C PRO A 310 23.70 -8.44 15.14
N ASP A 311 24.02 -7.27 15.68
CA ASP A 311 23.13 -6.11 15.65
C ASP A 311 23.23 -5.45 14.27
N ILE A 312 22.33 -5.84 13.34
CA ILE A 312 22.34 -5.43 11.94
C ILE A 312 22.44 -3.91 11.82
N LEU A 313 21.58 -3.20 12.55
CA LEU A 313 21.49 -1.75 12.45
C LEU A 313 22.74 -1.05 12.99
N PHE A 314 23.35 -1.58 14.05
CA PHE A 314 24.61 -1.08 14.59
C PHE A 314 25.78 -1.29 13.62
N GLU A 315 25.86 -2.47 13.01
CA GLU A 315 26.91 -2.76 12.02
C GLU A 315 26.77 -1.90 10.76
N MET A 316 25.54 -1.65 10.29
CA MET A 316 25.29 -0.74 9.17
C MET A 316 25.61 0.72 9.54
N GLY A 317 25.32 1.13 10.78
CA GLY A 317 25.70 2.45 11.29
C GLY A 317 27.20 2.73 11.29
N LYS A 318 28.04 1.69 11.50
CA LYS A 318 29.50 1.79 11.37
C LYS A 318 29.97 1.91 9.90
N LYS A 319 29.23 1.27 8.98
CA LYS A 319 29.56 1.26 7.54
C LYS A 319 28.94 2.42 6.77
N LYS A 320 28.08 3.19 7.44
CA LYS A 320 27.35 4.30 6.86
C LYS A 320 28.32 5.36 6.32
N ASP A 321 28.10 5.73 5.07
CA ASP A 321 28.70 6.89 4.40
C ASP A 321 27.59 7.95 4.18
N LYS A 322 26.91 7.90 3.05
CA LYS A 322 25.83 8.85 2.67
C LYS A 322 24.41 8.35 2.91
N GLN A 323 24.25 7.09 3.31
CA GLN A 323 22.93 6.48 3.49
C GLN A 323 22.16 7.13 4.64
N LEU A 324 20.85 7.29 4.48
CA LEU A 324 19.95 7.57 5.60
C LEU A 324 19.58 6.27 6.31
N LEU A 325 19.83 6.22 7.62
CA LEU A 325 19.51 5.07 8.47
C LEU A 325 18.31 5.36 9.36
N ILE A 326 17.28 4.55 9.20
CA ILE A 326 16.05 4.61 9.97
C ILE A 326 15.89 3.33 10.79
N GLY A 327 15.85 3.47 12.11
CA GLY A 327 15.61 2.36 13.03
C GLY A 327 14.20 2.37 13.58
N PHE A 328 13.69 1.20 13.93
CA PHE A 328 12.46 1.03 14.69
C PHE A 328 12.76 0.56 16.11
N ALA A 329 12.08 1.12 17.10
CA ALA A 329 12.20 0.74 18.50
C ALA A 329 10.82 0.51 19.12
N ALA A 330 10.59 -0.71 19.60
CA ALA A 330 9.41 -1.03 20.42
C ALA A 330 9.87 -1.11 21.87
N GLU A 331 9.42 -0.16 22.68
CA GLU A 331 9.83 -0.01 24.08
C GLU A 331 8.61 -0.15 24.99
N THR A 332 8.84 -0.65 26.21
CA THR A 332 7.79 -0.74 27.24
C THR A 332 7.78 0.45 28.18
N ASN A 333 8.96 1.00 28.48
CA ASN A 333 9.16 2.13 29.40
C ASN A 333 10.18 3.11 28.81
N ASP A 334 10.11 4.38 29.21
CA ASP A 334 11.08 5.44 28.85
C ASP A 334 11.40 5.51 27.34
N ILE A 335 10.33 5.42 26.53
CA ILE A 335 10.40 5.26 25.08
C ILE A 335 11.36 6.27 24.44
N LYS A 336 11.24 7.55 24.81
CA LYS A 336 12.03 8.64 24.21
C LYS A 336 13.51 8.55 24.61
N GLU A 337 13.83 8.30 25.87
CA GLU A 337 15.20 8.23 26.34
C GLU A 337 15.94 7.04 25.75
N ASN A 338 15.31 5.86 25.73
CA ASN A 338 15.86 4.65 25.13
C ASN A 338 16.05 4.80 23.61
N ALA A 339 15.11 5.46 22.93
CA ALA A 339 15.21 5.76 21.51
C ALA A 339 16.40 6.68 21.21
N LEU A 340 16.59 7.76 21.99
CA LEU A 340 17.73 8.66 21.83
C LEU A 340 19.08 7.96 22.03
N LYS A 341 19.21 7.11 23.04
CA LYS A 341 20.43 6.30 23.27
C LYS A 341 20.72 5.38 22.08
N LYS A 342 19.68 4.74 21.51
CA LYS A 342 19.83 3.88 20.33
C LYS A 342 20.21 4.68 19.09
N LEU A 343 19.60 5.84 18.89
CA LEU A 343 19.87 6.74 17.79
C LEU A 343 21.35 7.16 17.75
N GLU A 344 21.91 7.60 18.87
CA GLU A 344 23.33 7.98 19.00
C GLU A 344 24.25 6.78 18.84
N LYS A 345 23.98 5.69 19.60
CA LYS A 345 24.85 4.50 19.61
C LYS A 345 24.96 3.83 18.24
N LYS A 346 23.88 3.84 17.45
CA LYS A 346 23.80 3.16 16.15
C LYS A 346 23.99 4.10 14.96
N ASN A 347 24.35 5.37 15.19
CA ASN A 347 24.55 6.40 14.16
C ASN A 347 23.36 6.55 13.21
N LEU A 348 22.14 6.58 13.75
CA LEU A 348 20.90 6.71 12.98
C LEU A 348 20.59 8.18 12.64
N ASP A 349 19.85 8.40 11.55
CA ASP A 349 19.28 9.70 11.23
C ASP A 349 17.90 9.86 11.82
N PHE A 350 17.14 8.74 11.85
CA PHE A 350 15.81 8.67 12.43
C PHE A 350 15.65 7.41 13.27
N ILE A 351 14.86 7.54 14.31
CA ILE A 351 14.30 6.40 15.03
C ILE A 351 12.78 6.58 15.17
N VAL A 352 12.05 5.55 14.78
CA VAL A 352 10.60 5.46 14.93
C VAL A 352 10.30 4.64 16.17
N ALA A 353 9.89 5.31 17.23
CA ALA A 353 9.62 4.69 18.52
C ALA A 353 8.11 4.47 18.72
N ASN A 354 7.74 3.28 19.20
CA ASN A 354 6.38 2.92 19.54
C ASN A 354 6.33 2.12 20.84
N ASN A 355 5.13 2.02 21.42
CA ASN A 355 4.90 1.18 22.58
C ASN A 355 4.84 -0.31 22.15
N ALA A 356 5.58 -1.16 22.82
CA ALA A 356 5.62 -2.61 22.56
C ALA A 356 4.23 -3.28 22.68
N SER A 357 3.32 -2.74 23.51
CA SER A 357 1.93 -3.25 23.65
C SER A 357 1.11 -3.16 22.36
N THR A 358 1.54 -2.37 21.39
CA THR A 358 0.86 -2.22 20.08
C THR A 358 1.37 -3.19 19.02
N MET A 359 2.35 -4.05 19.35
CA MET A 359 2.83 -5.09 18.43
C MET A 359 1.69 -6.04 18.02
N GLY A 360 1.60 -6.33 16.74
CA GLY A 360 0.54 -7.18 16.19
C GLY A 360 -0.77 -6.44 15.82
N ASN A 361 -1.06 -5.28 16.41
CA ASN A 361 -2.26 -4.49 16.12
C ASN A 361 -2.24 -3.90 14.70
N ASN A 362 -3.40 -3.59 14.16
CA ASN A 362 -3.55 -2.94 12.86
C ASN A 362 -3.28 -1.43 12.91
N THR A 363 -3.40 -0.82 14.10
CA THR A 363 -3.15 0.61 14.34
C THR A 363 -1.96 0.80 15.28
N ASN A 364 -1.30 1.94 15.19
CA ASN A 364 -0.19 2.30 16.07
C ASN A 364 -0.11 3.82 16.28
N THR A 365 0.56 4.22 17.37
CA THR A 365 1.01 5.58 17.65
C THR A 365 2.53 5.55 17.68
N VAL A 366 3.18 6.45 16.95
CA VAL A 366 4.64 6.50 16.89
C VAL A 366 5.17 7.88 17.20
N GLU A 367 6.40 7.95 17.71
CA GLU A 367 7.19 9.17 17.79
C GLU A 367 8.41 9.02 16.89
N ILE A 368 8.55 9.91 15.92
CA ILE A 368 9.71 9.99 15.03
C ILE A 368 10.70 10.95 15.65
N ILE A 369 11.87 10.47 15.98
CA ILE A 369 12.95 11.26 16.58
C ILE A 369 14.08 11.35 15.56
N ARG A 370 14.56 12.57 15.30
CA ARG A 370 15.65 12.86 14.36
C ARG A 370 17.00 12.94 15.06
N LYS A 371 18.08 12.85 14.30
CA LYS A 371 19.46 13.00 14.78
C LYS A 371 19.69 14.31 15.53
N ASN A 372 19.04 15.40 15.12
CA ASN A 372 19.08 16.70 15.82
C ASN A 372 18.22 16.76 17.10
N LYS A 373 17.70 15.62 17.58
CA LYS A 373 16.87 15.45 18.77
C LYS A 373 15.46 16.11 18.68
N THR A 374 15.07 16.63 17.53
CA THR A 374 13.68 17.04 17.30
C THR A 374 12.80 15.82 17.15
N SER A 375 11.57 15.89 17.63
CA SER A 375 10.62 14.78 17.51
C SER A 375 9.25 15.22 17.06
N ILE A 376 8.57 14.31 16.35
CA ILE A 376 7.19 14.48 15.91
C ILE A 376 6.40 13.25 16.38
N LYS A 377 5.32 13.52 17.12
CA LYS A 377 4.38 12.48 17.53
C LYS A 377 3.28 12.34 16.50
N ILE A 378 3.09 11.13 15.97
CA ILE A 378 1.97 10.78 15.10
C ILE A 378 0.98 9.98 15.92
N ASN A 379 -0.24 10.51 16.03
CA ASN A 379 -1.34 9.89 16.77
C ASN A 379 -1.77 8.58 16.10
N GLN A 380 -2.61 7.81 16.78
CA GLN A 380 -3.06 6.50 16.35
C GLN A 380 -3.65 6.51 14.94
N LYS A 381 -3.00 5.77 14.05
CA LYS A 381 -3.39 5.56 12.66
C LYS A 381 -3.21 4.08 12.29
N ASN A 382 -3.77 3.67 11.16
CA ASN A 382 -3.45 2.37 10.58
C ASN A 382 -1.99 2.34 10.06
N LYS A 383 -1.42 1.15 9.88
CA LYS A 383 0.01 1.01 9.53
C LYS A 383 0.34 1.55 8.13
N ILE A 384 -0.62 1.58 7.23
CA ILE A 384 -0.44 2.13 5.89
C ILE A 384 -0.31 3.66 5.98
N GLU A 385 -1.23 4.33 6.67
CA GLU A 385 -1.15 5.79 6.90
C GLU A 385 0.14 6.18 7.61
N LEU A 386 0.53 5.42 8.64
CA LEU A 386 1.78 5.65 9.35
C LEU A 386 3.00 5.53 8.44
N ALA A 387 3.00 4.57 7.51
CA ALA A 387 4.10 4.39 6.57
C ALA A 387 4.30 5.64 5.69
N TYR A 388 3.21 6.21 5.18
CA TYR A 388 3.29 7.46 4.41
C TYR A 388 3.71 8.65 5.25
N ASP A 389 3.20 8.80 6.49
CA ASP A 389 3.62 9.86 7.39
C ASP A 389 5.11 9.78 7.73
N ILE A 390 5.62 8.57 7.99
CA ILE A 390 7.05 8.34 8.26
C ILE A 390 7.90 8.72 7.04
N LEU A 391 7.52 8.23 5.85
CA LEU A 391 8.27 8.55 4.62
C LEU A 391 8.19 10.04 4.26
N LYS A 392 7.06 10.71 4.53
CA LYS A 392 6.94 12.16 4.37
C LYS A 392 7.96 12.92 5.20
N GLU A 393 8.17 12.54 6.46
CA GLU A 393 9.15 13.19 7.33
C GLU A 393 10.60 12.94 6.84
N ILE A 394 10.88 11.74 6.31
CA ILE A 394 12.17 11.41 5.70
C ILE A 394 12.41 12.26 4.43
N ILE A 395 11.40 12.38 3.57
CA ILE A 395 11.47 13.20 2.34
C ILE A 395 11.73 14.67 2.65
N LEU A 396 11.11 15.22 3.69
CA LEU A 396 11.31 16.62 4.09
C LEU A 396 12.76 16.89 4.51
N ASP A 397 13.42 15.93 5.15
CA ASP A 397 14.82 16.06 5.54
C ASP A 397 15.77 15.84 4.36
N LEU A 398 15.46 14.93 3.43
CA LEU A 398 16.22 14.78 2.16
C LEU A 398 16.26 16.08 1.37
N LYS A 399 15.12 16.75 1.21
CA LYS A 399 15.02 18.04 0.51
C LYS A 399 15.82 19.15 1.18
N LYS A 400 15.99 19.13 2.50
CA LYS A 400 16.82 20.11 3.22
C LYS A 400 18.30 19.92 2.93
N VAL A 401 18.77 18.67 2.99
CA VAL A 401 20.17 18.32 2.68
C VAL A 401 20.52 18.71 1.24
N GLU A 402 19.66 18.36 0.27
CA GLU A 402 19.87 18.71 -1.15
C GLU A 402 19.87 20.23 -1.42
N ASN A 403 19.19 21.03 -0.58
CA ASN A 403 19.16 22.50 -0.68
C ASN A 403 20.36 23.15 0.03
N GLU A 404 20.96 22.50 1.01
CA GLU A 404 22.16 22.98 1.71
C GLU A 404 23.46 22.68 0.92
N GLU A 405 23.43 21.71 -0.01
CA GLU A 405 24.54 21.35 -0.89
C GLU A 405 24.57 22.16 -2.22
N LYS A 406 23.52 22.94 -2.50
CA LYS A 406 23.41 23.87 -3.65
C LYS A 406 23.72 25.30 -3.23
#